data_50e7fcd7d97837911fec49e9114eb644
#
_entry.id   50e7fcd7d97837911fec49e9114eb644
#
_cell.length_a   1.000
_cell.length_b   1.000
_cell.length_c   1.000
_cell.angle_alpha   90.00
_cell.angle_beta   90.00
_cell.angle_gamma   90.00
#
_symmetry.space_group_name_H-M   'P 1'
#
loop_
_entity.id
_entity.type
_entity.pdbx_description
1 polymer ?
#
loop_
_entity_poly.entity_id
_entity_poly.type
_entity_poly.pdbx_seq_one_letter_code
_entity_poly.pdbx_strand_id
1 'polypeptide(L)'
;GVKFASMKNYTCSNVDENDKITSKVTCEKDGVDEFQPTISAKEAAVTVNKGTDVKIKNCFNVKFGKTGGQVTCEVENVSSLDAGDHTVKCTATGTNGKTAEATVKITVSNTVGLKSAILGTNNSNVIATDQTWTTSWQTSDQSGLYAQTLGGNKTYYFRGNPTNNYIKFAGKDYRILRVNEDGTIRIMLTSSIGYNKFNSTYKTYDKMYYTNSEIKTVVDNWFTTNITGDNASKVVSGNYFCEAARVAYDGTNFKLKTGSTKLTAKESYTPTFECTTDGNGKGVVTSKVGLVTYDEIIYAGGWYYVSGLSYPYYLNSGNLYWTMSPAGFNDFYAYAWLVDSDGHTGRNGVNSTYGIRPVLNLSADTFVSGSGTNSDPYIVK
;
A
#
# COMPACT_ATOMS: atom_id res chain seq x y z
N GLY A 1 57.68 44.63 -33.12
CA GLY A 1 56.82 43.52 -32.73
C GLY A 1 56.00 43.05 -33.89
N VAL A 2 55.78 41.77 -34.01
CA VAL A 2 54.90 41.17 -35.03
C VAL A 2 53.45 41.48 -34.64
N LYS A 3 52.71 42.12 -35.58
CA LYS A 3 51.28 42.36 -35.41
C LYS A 3 50.49 41.21 -35.99
N PHE A 4 49.43 40.81 -35.32
CA PHE A 4 48.47 39.80 -35.79
C PHE A 4 47.50 40.45 -36.77
N ALA A 5 47.35 39.91 -37.97
CA ALA A 5 46.29 40.31 -38.88
C ALA A 5 45.02 39.52 -38.49
N SER A 6 43.96 40.21 -38.15
CA SER A 6 42.69 39.57 -37.78
C SER A 6 42.21 38.63 -38.91
N MET A 7 41.87 37.39 -38.54
CA MET A 7 41.29 36.43 -39.49
C MET A 7 39.77 36.54 -39.43
N LYS A 8 39.17 36.81 -40.61
CA LYS A 8 37.69 36.87 -40.71
C LYS A 8 37.06 35.54 -40.28
N ASN A 9 36.13 35.59 -39.33
CA ASN A 9 35.43 34.46 -38.78
C ASN A 9 36.29 33.52 -37.88
N TYR A 10 37.32 34.05 -37.25
CA TYR A 10 38.11 33.35 -36.23
C TYR A 10 38.35 34.24 -35.01
N THR A 11 38.20 33.69 -33.84
CA THR A 11 38.62 34.30 -32.58
C THR A 11 39.98 33.71 -32.20
N CYS A 12 40.96 34.55 -31.94
CA CYS A 12 42.33 34.15 -31.63
C CYS A 12 42.65 34.49 -30.16
N SER A 13 43.31 33.59 -29.43
CA SER A 13 43.86 33.82 -28.10
C SER A 13 45.25 34.43 -28.17
N ASN A 14 45.69 35.05 -27.07
CA ASN A 14 47.02 35.62 -26.90
C ASN A 14 47.36 36.77 -27.88
N VAL A 15 46.35 37.53 -28.28
CA VAL A 15 46.45 38.78 -29.00
C VAL A 15 45.89 39.88 -28.11
N ASP A 16 46.62 40.98 -27.90
CA ASP A 16 46.14 42.12 -27.13
C ASP A 16 45.27 43.08 -27.93
N GLU A 17 44.71 44.07 -27.28
CA GLU A 17 43.83 45.10 -27.88
C GLU A 17 44.48 45.92 -29.03
N ASN A 18 45.80 45.82 -29.16
CA ASN A 18 46.56 46.49 -30.21
C ASN A 18 47.06 45.50 -31.32
N ASP A 19 46.45 44.32 -31.41
CA ASP A 19 46.82 43.23 -32.33
C ASP A 19 48.26 42.72 -32.12
N LYS A 20 48.84 42.92 -30.92
CA LYS A 20 50.16 42.43 -30.62
C LYS A 20 50.08 40.99 -30.05
N ILE A 21 50.91 40.12 -30.63
CA ILE A 21 51.01 38.71 -30.16
C ILE A 21 51.78 38.67 -28.85
N THR A 22 51.12 38.15 -27.79
CA THR A 22 51.65 38.09 -26.43
C THR A 22 52.30 36.72 -26.13
N SER A 23 51.85 35.69 -26.83
CA SER A 23 52.42 34.34 -26.74
C SER A 23 51.98 33.53 -27.98
N LYS A 24 52.11 32.19 -27.89
CA LYS A 24 51.61 31.31 -28.98
C LYS A 24 50.14 31.57 -29.27
N VAL A 25 49.82 32.06 -30.47
CA VAL A 25 48.45 32.33 -30.91
C VAL A 25 47.78 31.05 -31.31
N THR A 26 46.56 30.85 -30.79
CA THR A 26 45.67 29.78 -31.24
C THR A 26 44.38 30.43 -31.71
N CYS A 27 43.96 30.17 -32.93
CA CYS A 27 42.73 30.72 -33.49
C CYS A 27 41.68 29.63 -33.64
N GLU A 28 40.49 29.91 -33.15
CA GLU A 28 39.31 29.08 -33.34
C GLU A 28 38.35 29.76 -34.31
N LYS A 29 37.78 29.00 -35.24
CA LYS A 29 36.83 29.53 -36.23
C LYS A 29 35.56 29.99 -35.51
N ASP A 30 35.16 31.23 -35.73
CA ASP A 30 33.97 31.80 -35.12
C ASP A 30 32.72 31.11 -35.62
N GLY A 31 31.88 30.65 -34.64
CA GLY A 31 30.49 30.27 -34.89
C GLY A 31 30.24 28.93 -35.55
N VAL A 32 31.27 28.06 -35.74
CA VAL A 32 31.00 26.71 -36.27
C VAL A 32 31.40 25.66 -35.24
N ASP A 33 30.42 25.13 -34.54
CA ASP A 33 30.61 23.92 -33.74
C ASP A 33 30.59 22.69 -34.67
N GLU A 34 31.78 22.18 -35.00
CA GLU A 34 31.95 21.02 -35.88
C GLU A 34 31.76 19.67 -35.13
N PHE A 35 31.44 19.72 -33.85
CA PHE A 35 31.33 18.52 -33.03
C PHE A 35 30.16 17.65 -33.48
N GLN A 36 30.44 16.38 -33.76
CA GLN A 36 29.41 15.36 -33.98
C GLN A 36 28.87 14.91 -32.63
N PRO A 37 27.57 15.08 -32.29
CA PRO A 37 27.01 14.57 -31.08
C PRO A 37 27.26 13.07 -30.92
N THR A 38 27.35 12.63 -29.68
CA THR A 38 27.38 11.19 -29.37
C THR A 38 26.25 10.85 -28.44
N ILE A 39 25.61 9.70 -28.64
CA ILE A 39 24.58 9.16 -27.80
C ILE A 39 24.78 7.66 -27.66
N SER A 40 24.64 7.13 -26.46
CA SER A 40 24.69 5.68 -26.18
C SER A 40 23.77 5.32 -25.02
N ALA A 41 23.15 4.16 -25.09
CA ALA A 41 22.37 3.67 -23.95
C ALA A 41 23.28 3.47 -22.72
N LYS A 42 22.82 3.85 -21.54
CA LYS A 42 23.51 3.61 -20.25
C LYS A 42 23.58 2.13 -19.95
N GLU A 43 22.51 1.41 -20.27
CA GLU A 43 22.35 -0.04 -20.12
C GLU A 43 21.79 -0.61 -21.41
N ALA A 44 22.17 -1.84 -21.74
CA ALA A 44 21.71 -2.51 -22.98
C ALA A 44 20.19 -2.79 -22.95
N ALA A 45 19.64 -3.05 -21.78
CA ALA A 45 18.22 -3.26 -21.55
C ALA A 45 17.82 -2.74 -20.16
N VAL A 46 16.60 -2.19 -20.07
CA VAL A 46 16.00 -1.66 -18.83
C VAL A 46 14.66 -2.35 -18.63
N THR A 47 14.41 -2.88 -17.43
CA THR A 47 13.10 -3.41 -17.05
C THR A 47 12.41 -2.43 -16.11
N VAL A 48 11.17 -2.07 -16.40
CA VAL A 48 10.34 -1.16 -15.59
C VAL A 48 8.93 -1.70 -15.44
N ASN A 49 8.25 -1.27 -14.39
CA ASN A 49 6.86 -1.62 -14.20
C ASN A 49 5.93 -0.70 -14.99
N LYS A 50 4.79 -1.22 -15.44
CA LYS A 50 3.77 -0.43 -16.16
C LYS A 50 3.35 0.79 -15.33
N GLY A 51 3.28 1.95 -15.97
CA GLY A 51 2.91 3.22 -15.33
C GLY A 51 4.07 3.95 -14.64
N THR A 52 5.31 3.41 -14.71
CA THR A 52 6.49 4.13 -14.20
C THR A 52 6.74 5.40 -15.01
N ASP A 53 6.75 6.57 -14.34
CA ASP A 53 7.00 7.85 -14.99
C ASP A 53 8.52 8.14 -15.06
N VAL A 54 9.15 7.65 -16.10
CA VAL A 54 10.57 7.89 -16.40
C VAL A 54 10.71 8.42 -17.82
N LYS A 55 11.42 9.53 -17.98
CA LYS A 55 11.75 10.07 -19.30
C LYS A 55 12.81 9.21 -19.97
N ILE A 56 12.48 8.67 -21.14
CA ILE A 56 13.35 7.71 -21.87
C ILE A 56 14.72 8.32 -22.23
N LYS A 57 14.80 9.62 -22.51
CA LYS A 57 16.07 10.30 -22.72
C LYS A 57 17.07 10.16 -21.58
N ASN A 58 16.60 9.93 -20.34
CA ASN A 58 17.46 9.71 -19.19
C ASN A 58 18.17 8.35 -19.19
N CYS A 59 17.75 7.43 -20.08
CA CYS A 59 18.41 6.13 -20.27
C CYS A 59 19.68 6.23 -21.13
N PHE A 60 20.04 7.43 -21.60
CA PHE A 60 21.20 7.64 -22.49
C PHE A 60 22.28 8.51 -21.86
N ASN A 61 23.53 8.21 -22.23
CA ASN A 61 24.67 9.12 -22.12
C ASN A 61 24.76 9.92 -23.40
N VAL A 62 24.84 11.24 -23.27
CA VAL A 62 24.88 12.15 -24.44
C VAL A 62 26.00 13.16 -24.24
N LYS A 63 26.70 13.43 -25.32
CA LYS A 63 27.68 14.54 -25.39
C LYS A 63 27.36 15.43 -26.60
N PHE A 64 27.34 16.73 -26.36
CA PHE A 64 27.20 17.76 -27.34
C PHE A 64 28.49 18.57 -27.46
N GLY A 65 28.64 19.30 -28.56
CA GLY A 65 29.67 20.32 -28.70
C GLY A 65 29.46 21.54 -27.82
N LYS A 66 30.31 22.56 -27.99
CA LYS A 66 30.30 23.78 -27.14
C LYS A 66 28.98 24.53 -27.17
N THR A 67 28.23 24.46 -28.25
CA THR A 67 26.96 25.17 -28.44
C THR A 67 25.73 24.38 -27.92
N GLY A 68 25.96 23.15 -27.43
CA GLY A 68 24.89 22.32 -26.87
C GLY A 68 24.05 21.60 -27.91
N GLY A 69 22.87 21.15 -27.49
CA GLY A 69 21.95 20.42 -28.36
C GLY A 69 20.73 19.88 -27.53
N GLN A 70 19.95 19.03 -28.17
CA GLN A 70 18.77 18.42 -27.57
C GLN A 70 18.66 16.94 -27.88
N VAL A 71 17.95 16.19 -27.05
CA VAL A 71 17.62 14.78 -27.28
C VAL A 71 16.11 14.65 -27.49
N THR A 72 15.73 14.02 -28.57
CA THR A 72 14.33 13.67 -28.88
C THR A 72 14.22 12.16 -29.01
N CYS A 73 13.21 11.56 -28.41
CA CYS A 73 12.94 10.12 -28.49
C CYS A 73 11.59 9.87 -29.17
N GLU A 74 11.44 8.71 -29.84
CA GLU A 74 10.18 8.29 -30.47
C GLU A 74 9.02 8.25 -29.45
N VAL A 75 9.33 7.90 -28.21
CA VAL A 75 8.41 7.96 -27.06
C VAL A 75 9.12 8.74 -25.96
N GLU A 76 8.42 9.71 -25.35
CA GLU A 76 9.03 10.59 -24.36
C GLU A 76 9.15 9.91 -22.98
N ASN A 77 8.07 9.25 -22.54
CA ASN A 77 7.98 8.64 -21.21
C ASN A 77 7.68 7.15 -21.29
N VAL A 78 8.27 6.38 -20.39
CA VAL A 78 8.02 4.94 -20.24
C VAL A 78 6.55 4.66 -19.92
N SER A 79 5.89 5.55 -19.17
CA SER A 79 4.46 5.44 -18.81
C SER A 79 3.51 5.37 -20.02
N SER A 80 3.96 5.80 -21.18
CA SER A 80 3.19 5.74 -22.45
C SER A 80 3.33 4.41 -23.18
N LEU A 81 4.22 3.51 -22.71
CA LEU A 81 4.42 2.19 -23.31
C LEU A 81 3.46 1.17 -22.70
N ASP A 82 2.90 0.30 -23.54
CA ASP A 82 2.17 -0.89 -23.07
C ASP A 82 3.12 -1.93 -22.48
N ALA A 83 2.56 -2.91 -21.77
CA ALA A 83 3.34 -4.04 -21.27
C ALA A 83 3.94 -4.85 -22.43
N GLY A 84 5.20 -5.25 -22.27
CA GLY A 84 5.95 -5.98 -23.28
C GLY A 84 7.33 -5.40 -23.56
N ASP A 85 7.98 -5.92 -24.59
CA ASP A 85 9.30 -5.50 -25.01
C ASP A 85 9.21 -4.40 -26.07
N HIS A 86 9.94 -3.32 -25.84
CA HIS A 86 10.04 -2.16 -26.74
C HIS A 86 11.50 -1.87 -27.07
N THR A 87 11.74 -1.42 -28.29
CA THR A 87 13.01 -0.83 -28.68
C THR A 87 12.73 0.62 -29.03
N VAL A 88 13.23 1.54 -28.23
CA VAL A 88 12.99 2.98 -28.41
C VAL A 88 14.25 3.65 -28.91
N LYS A 89 14.12 4.39 -29.99
CA LYS A 89 15.19 5.18 -30.58
C LYS A 89 15.15 6.61 -30.06
N CYS A 90 16.34 7.15 -29.75
CA CYS A 90 16.52 8.55 -29.41
C CYS A 90 17.59 9.16 -30.33
N THR A 91 17.37 10.40 -30.70
CA THR A 91 18.25 11.19 -31.54
C THR A 91 18.82 12.37 -30.76
N ALA A 92 20.12 12.49 -30.70
CA ALA A 92 20.81 13.68 -30.19
C ALA A 92 21.10 14.62 -31.38
N THR A 93 20.61 15.84 -31.29
CA THR A 93 20.79 16.87 -32.33
C THR A 93 21.58 18.05 -31.77
N GLY A 94 22.77 18.30 -32.26
CA GLY A 94 23.56 19.49 -31.96
C GLY A 94 22.94 20.75 -32.55
N THR A 95 23.24 21.89 -31.99
CA THR A 95 22.80 23.19 -32.55
C THR A 95 23.40 23.49 -33.94
N ASN A 96 24.46 22.76 -34.33
CA ASN A 96 25.06 22.77 -35.67
C ASN A 96 24.28 21.89 -36.66
N GLY A 97 23.17 21.28 -36.27
CA GLY A 97 22.35 20.41 -37.11
C GLY A 97 22.85 18.98 -37.26
N LYS A 98 24.02 18.64 -36.72
CA LYS A 98 24.55 17.27 -36.78
C LYS A 98 23.79 16.39 -35.77
N THR A 99 23.56 15.14 -36.14
CA THR A 99 22.77 14.19 -35.35
C THR A 99 23.51 12.88 -35.10
N ALA A 100 23.17 12.24 -33.97
CA ALA A 100 23.53 10.85 -33.69
C ALA A 100 22.33 10.12 -33.11
N GLU A 101 22.23 8.83 -33.35
CA GLU A 101 21.10 8.01 -32.89
C GLU A 101 21.59 6.83 -32.04
N ALA A 102 20.76 6.44 -31.07
CA ALA A 102 20.93 5.20 -30.32
C ALA A 102 19.57 4.63 -29.92
N THR A 103 19.55 3.35 -29.64
CA THR A 103 18.36 2.64 -29.17
C THR A 103 18.59 2.07 -27.78
N VAL A 104 17.50 1.94 -26.99
CA VAL A 104 17.48 1.22 -25.75
C VAL A 104 16.35 0.19 -25.80
N LYS A 105 16.61 -1.02 -25.27
CA LYS A 105 15.55 -2.02 -25.04
C LYS A 105 14.89 -1.73 -23.70
N ILE A 106 13.55 -1.63 -23.71
CA ILE A 106 12.75 -1.41 -22.50
C ILE A 106 11.72 -2.53 -22.42
N THR A 107 11.82 -3.35 -21.37
CA THR A 107 10.79 -4.33 -21.01
C THR A 107 9.85 -3.70 -20.01
N VAL A 108 8.60 -3.44 -20.42
CA VAL A 108 7.54 -2.96 -19.50
C VAL A 108 6.84 -4.17 -18.90
N SER A 109 7.06 -4.39 -17.60
CA SER A 109 6.39 -5.45 -16.86
C SER A 109 4.91 -5.12 -16.69
N ASN A 110 4.04 -6.12 -16.84
CA ASN A 110 2.59 -6.00 -16.58
C ASN A 110 2.26 -5.95 -15.08
N THR A 111 3.17 -5.42 -14.26
CA THR A 111 2.97 -5.23 -12.83
C THR A 111 2.83 -3.76 -12.49
N VAL A 112 1.96 -3.47 -11.54
CA VAL A 112 1.75 -2.13 -11.00
C VAL A 112 1.93 -2.17 -9.48
N GLY A 113 2.29 -1.06 -8.87
CA GLY A 113 2.29 -0.96 -7.41
C GLY A 113 0.88 -1.18 -6.87
N LEU A 114 0.70 -2.10 -5.92
CA LEU A 114 -0.61 -2.47 -5.39
C LEU A 114 -1.37 -1.27 -4.83
N LYS A 115 -0.70 -0.40 -4.08
CA LYS A 115 -1.31 0.84 -3.58
C LYS A 115 -1.87 1.70 -4.72
N SER A 116 -1.10 1.92 -5.78
CA SER A 116 -1.53 2.72 -6.94
C SER A 116 -2.69 2.06 -7.69
N ALA A 117 -2.68 0.73 -7.81
CA ALA A 117 -3.77 -0.02 -8.42
C ALA A 117 -5.07 0.11 -7.62
N ILE A 118 -5.00 0.06 -6.29
CA ILE A 118 -6.16 0.22 -5.40
C ILE A 118 -6.72 1.65 -5.47
N LEU A 119 -5.85 2.65 -5.35
CA LEU A 119 -6.28 4.06 -5.25
C LEU A 119 -6.70 4.66 -6.59
N GLY A 120 -6.18 4.14 -7.70
CA GLY A 120 -6.31 4.76 -9.02
C GLY A 120 -5.50 6.04 -9.17
N THR A 121 -5.56 6.64 -10.34
CA THR A 121 -4.86 7.89 -10.64
C THR A 121 -5.47 9.03 -9.82
N ASN A 122 -4.64 9.76 -9.07
CA ASN A 122 -5.09 10.85 -8.19
C ASN A 122 -6.17 10.43 -7.19
N ASN A 123 -6.13 9.19 -6.72
CA ASN A 123 -7.11 8.59 -5.81
C ASN A 123 -8.54 8.54 -6.40
N SER A 124 -8.66 8.37 -7.73
CA SER A 124 -9.94 8.37 -8.45
C SER A 124 -10.91 7.28 -8.00
N ASN A 125 -10.42 6.21 -7.34
CA ASN A 125 -11.24 5.12 -6.82
C ASN A 125 -11.85 5.41 -5.44
N VAL A 126 -11.48 6.51 -4.79
CA VAL A 126 -11.97 6.87 -3.45
C VAL A 126 -13.35 7.54 -3.59
N ILE A 127 -14.37 6.94 -3.00
CA ILE A 127 -15.77 7.41 -3.07
C ILE A 127 -15.97 8.61 -2.15
N ALA A 128 -15.48 8.54 -0.91
CA ALA A 128 -15.65 9.59 0.07
C ALA A 128 -14.56 9.53 1.14
N THR A 129 -14.34 10.67 1.82
CA THR A 129 -13.33 10.85 2.86
C THR A 129 -13.98 11.36 4.15
N ASP A 130 -13.48 10.89 5.29
CA ASP A 130 -13.84 11.36 6.64
C ASP A 130 -15.35 11.32 6.91
N GLN A 131 -15.97 10.16 6.66
CA GLN A 131 -17.39 9.95 6.89
C GLN A 131 -17.75 10.08 8.38
N THR A 132 -18.86 10.75 8.66
CA THR A 132 -19.42 10.79 10.02
C THR A 132 -20.20 9.49 10.29
N TRP A 133 -19.85 8.82 11.38
CA TRP A 133 -20.45 7.58 11.81
C TRP A 133 -21.74 7.85 12.59
N THR A 134 -22.87 7.61 11.96
CA THR A 134 -24.21 7.68 12.56
C THR A 134 -24.95 6.36 12.34
N THR A 135 -26.03 6.12 13.06
CA THR A 135 -26.86 4.93 12.87
C THR A 135 -27.40 4.79 11.44
N SER A 136 -27.64 5.89 10.74
CA SER A 136 -28.04 5.89 9.33
C SER A 136 -26.92 5.44 8.36
N TRP A 137 -25.70 5.44 8.82
CA TRP A 137 -24.53 5.04 8.04
C TRP A 137 -24.52 3.53 7.69
N GLN A 138 -25.17 2.72 8.52
CA GLN A 138 -25.32 1.27 8.34
C GLN A 138 -26.20 0.94 7.13
N THR A 139 -27.05 1.86 6.71
CA THR A 139 -28.07 1.67 5.66
C THR A 139 -27.59 2.09 4.28
N SER A 140 -26.36 2.60 4.15
CA SER A 140 -25.83 3.08 2.88
C SER A 140 -25.31 1.91 2.05
N ASP A 141 -25.89 1.70 0.89
CA ASP A 141 -25.52 0.68 -0.12
C ASP A 141 -24.25 1.04 -0.90
N GLN A 142 -23.54 2.08 -0.52
CA GLN A 142 -22.37 2.51 -1.24
C GLN A 142 -21.20 1.58 -0.96
N SER A 143 -21.00 0.61 -1.84
CA SER A 143 -19.87 -0.32 -1.80
C SER A 143 -18.68 0.28 -2.51
N GLY A 144 -17.49 0.20 -1.90
CA GLY A 144 -16.26 0.67 -2.55
C GLY A 144 -15.17 1.08 -1.58
N LEU A 145 -14.30 1.98 -2.05
CA LEU A 145 -13.13 2.47 -1.33
C LEU A 145 -13.42 3.83 -0.69
N TYR A 146 -13.12 3.94 0.58
CA TYR A 146 -13.26 5.16 1.39
C TYR A 146 -11.93 5.56 1.99
N ALA A 147 -11.81 6.80 2.43
CA ALA A 147 -10.65 7.29 3.15
C ALA A 147 -11.02 7.85 4.53
N GLN A 148 -10.12 7.72 5.48
CA GLN A 148 -10.21 8.30 6.82
C GLN A 148 -8.89 8.98 7.15
N THR A 149 -8.93 10.19 7.71
CA THR A 149 -7.74 10.91 8.17
C THR A 149 -7.40 10.51 9.60
N LEU A 150 -6.16 10.10 9.83
CA LEU A 150 -5.62 9.70 11.12
C LEU A 150 -4.30 10.44 11.37
N GLY A 151 -4.23 11.27 12.40
CA GLY A 151 -2.99 11.97 12.76
C GLY A 151 -2.34 12.76 11.59
N GLY A 152 -3.16 13.27 10.66
CA GLY A 152 -2.70 13.98 9.47
C GLY A 152 -2.40 13.11 8.24
N ASN A 153 -2.39 11.79 8.38
CA ASN A 153 -2.21 10.84 7.28
C ASN A 153 -3.55 10.19 6.91
N LYS A 154 -3.64 9.67 5.69
CA LYS A 154 -4.84 8.96 5.24
C LYS A 154 -4.63 7.46 5.25
N THR A 155 -5.62 6.75 5.79
CA THR A 155 -5.85 5.34 5.55
C THR A 155 -7.03 5.18 4.60
N TYR A 156 -6.99 4.15 3.74
CA TYR A 156 -8.06 3.88 2.77
C TYR A 156 -8.61 2.49 3.06
N TYR A 157 -9.93 2.34 3.10
CA TYR A 157 -10.56 1.09 3.49
C TYR A 157 -11.73 0.74 2.58
N PHE A 158 -11.93 -0.56 2.39
CA PHE A 158 -13.05 -1.06 1.63
C PHE A 158 -14.28 -1.26 2.53
N ARG A 159 -15.46 -0.93 1.98
CA ARG A 159 -16.74 -1.04 2.66
C ARG A 159 -17.81 -1.66 1.77
N GLY A 160 -18.82 -2.30 2.38
CA GLY A 160 -19.96 -2.90 1.70
C GLY A 160 -19.57 -4.17 0.94
N ASN A 161 -19.99 -4.27 -0.30
CA ASN A 161 -19.66 -5.41 -1.15
C ASN A 161 -18.85 -4.98 -2.39
N PRO A 162 -17.59 -4.53 -2.21
CA PRO A 162 -16.76 -4.09 -3.31
C PRO A 162 -16.41 -5.25 -4.24
N THR A 163 -16.30 -4.95 -5.53
CA THR A 163 -16.02 -5.94 -6.58
C THR A 163 -14.56 -6.00 -6.99
N ASN A 164 -13.70 -5.13 -6.43
CA ASN A 164 -12.32 -4.91 -6.86
C ASN A 164 -11.28 -4.97 -5.72
N ASN A 165 -11.54 -5.75 -4.67
CA ASN A 165 -10.60 -5.93 -3.55
C ASN A 165 -10.16 -7.39 -3.35
N TYR A 166 -10.17 -8.18 -4.44
CA TYR A 166 -9.68 -9.57 -4.42
C TYR A 166 -8.19 -9.62 -4.70
N ILE A 167 -7.47 -10.42 -3.91
CA ILE A 167 -6.02 -10.57 -4.04
C ILE A 167 -5.58 -12.01 -3.73
N LYS A 168 -4.64 -12.52 -4.53
CA LYS A 168 -3.96 -13.81 -4.30
C LYS A 168 -2.54 -13.56 -3.81
N PHE A 169 -2.20 -14.21 -2.71
CA PHE A 169 -0.87 -14.14 -2.11
C PHE A 169 -0.47 -15.51 -1.55
N ALA A 170 0.77 -15.94 -1.77
CA ALA A 170 1.28 -17.24 -1.32
C ALA A 170 0.33 -18.42 -1.65
N GLY A 171 -0.28 -18.41 -2.85
CA GLY A 171 -1.20 -19.44 -3.32
C GLY A 171 -2.58 -19.45 -2.66
N LYS A 172 -2.93 -18.42 -1.91
CA LYS A 172 -4.21 -18.33 -1.17
C LYS A 172 -4.99 -17.08 -1.55
N ASP A 173 -6.31 -17.14 -1.35
CA ASP A 173 -7.25 -16.06 -1.65
C ASP A 173 -7.48 -15.17 -0.44
N TYR A 174 -7.35 -13.86 -0.64
CA TYR A 174 -7.58 -12.84 0.38
C TYR A 174 -8.52 -11.76 -0.14
N ARG A 175 -9.07 -10.99 0.79
CA ARG A 175 -9.70 -9.70 0.51
C ARG A 175 -8.83 -8.59 1.08
N ILE A 176 -8.68 -7.50 0.33
CA ILE A 176 -8.00 -6.30 0.82
C ILE A 176 -8.96 -5.58 1.78
N LEU A 177 -8.47 -5.30 3.00
CA LEU A 177 -9.19 -4.53 4.01
C LEU A 177 -8.94 -3.05 3.82
N ARG A 178 -7.66 -2.67 3.80
CA ARG A 178 -7.25 -1.26 3.72
C ARG A 178 -5.81 -1.08 3.22
N VAL A 179 -5.53 0.15 2.80
CA VAL A 179 -4.18 0.71 2.68
C VAL A 179 -3.91 1.51 3.95
N ASN A 180 -2.93 1.10 4.73
CA ASN A 180 -2.54 1.76 5.97
C ASN A 180 -1.90 3.13 5.69
N GLU A 181 -1.73 3.94 6.72
CA GLU A 181 -1.19 5.31 6.66
C GLU A 181 0.23 5.35 6.08
N ASP A 182 1.02 4.31 6.30
CA ASP A 182 2.39 4.14 5.80
C ASP A 182 2.46 3.52 4.39
N GLY A 183 1.30 3.24 3.79
CA GLY A 183 1.17 2.64 2.46
C GLY A 183 1.23 1.12 2.44
N THR A 184 1.42 0.44 3.55
CA THR A 184 1.31 -1.02 3.63
C THR A 184 -0.14 -1.46 3.38
N ILE A 185 -0.32 -2.68 2.86
CA ILE A 185 -1.63 -3.18 2.43
C ILE A 185 -2.10 -4.29 3.35
N ARG A 186 -3.23 -4.07 4.01
CA ARG A 186 -3.83 -5.02 4.94
C ARG A 186 -4.78 -5.96 4.22
N ILE A 187 -4.53 -7.27 4.34
CA ILE A 187 -5.29 -8.32 3.68
C ILE A 187 -5.76 -9.37 4.68
N MET A 188 -6.95 -9.93 4.47
CA MET A 188 -7.56 -10.97 5.29
C MET A 188 -7.85 -12.22 4.46
N LEU A 189 -7.45 -13.39 4.94
CA LEU A 189 -7.74 -14.66 4.30
C LEU A 189 -9.26 -14.87 4.16
N THR A 190 -9.71 -15.28 2.96
CA THR A 190 -11.15 -15.44 2.68
C THR A 190 -11.76 -16.63 3.41
N SER A 191 -11.01 -17.71 3.56
CA SER A 191 -11.45 -18.92 4.26
C SER A 191 -10.85 -19.03 5.65
N SER A 192 -11.54 -19.76 6.53
CA SER A 192 -11.00 -20.12 7.84
C SER A 192 -9.87 -21.14 7.70
N ILE A 193 -8.83 -21.01 8.53
CA ILE A 193 -7.74 -21.98 8.66
C ILE A 193 -8.09 -23.16 9.58
N GLY A 194 -9.25 -23.11 10.19
CA GLY A 194 -9.77 -24.08 11.15
C GLY A 194 -10.63 -23.40 12.22
N TYR A 195 -11.05 -24.18 13.16
CA TYR A 195 -11.89 -23.74 14.30
C TYR A 195 -11.14 -23.98 15.60
N ASN A 196 -11.11 -23.02 16.49
CA ASN A 196 -10.49 -23.15 17.79
C ASN A 196 -11.17 -22.24 18.82
N LYS A 197 -10.94 -22.55 20.10
CA LYS A 197 -11.21 -21.62 21.18
C LYS A 197 -10.28 -20.43 21.10
N PHE A 198 -10.75 -19.26 21.50
CA PHE A 198 -9.87 -18.12 21.70
C PHE A 198 -8.89 -18.42 22.84
N ASN A 199 -9.43 -18.91 23.97
CA ASN A 199 -8.69 -19.47 25.10
C ASN A 199 -9.49 -20.61 25.74
N SER A 200 -8.84 -21.69 26.15
CA SER A 200 -9.46 -22.77 26.95
C SER A 200 -9.74 -22.31 28.37
N THR A 201 -8.89 -21.45 28.93
CA THR A 201 -9.12 -20.81 30.24
C THR A 201 -9.77 -19.44 30.00
N TYR A 202 -10.77 -19.11 30.87
CA TYR A 202 -11.65 -17.98 30.61
C TYR A 202 -12.06 -17.18 31.88
N LYS A 203 -11.64 -17.65 33.06
CA LYS A 203 -12.12 -17.10 34.35
C LYS A 203 -11.42 -15.85 34.85
N THR A 204 -10.46 -15.35 34.06
CA THR A 204 -9.72 -14.13 34.38
C THR A 204 -9.73 -13.17 33.19
N TYR A 205 -9.72 -11.87 33.45
CA TYR A 205 -9.87 -10.84 32.45
C TYR A 205 -8.76 -10.85 31.39
N ASP A 206 -7.52 -11.27 31.76
CA ASP A 206 -6.38 -11.31 30.86
C ASP A 206 -6.57 -12.29 29.70
N LYS A 207 -7.51 -13.25 29.82
CA LYS A 207 -7.81 -14.25 28.78
C LYS A 207 -8.58 -13.71 27.60
N MET A 208 -9.11 -12.50 27.68
CA MET A 208 -9.77 -11.84 26.54
C MET A 208 -8.78 -11.23 25.55
N TYR A 209 -7.50 -11.05 25.93
CA TYR A 209 -6.48 -10.42 25.09
C TYR A 209 -5.80 -11.39 24.13
N TYR A 210 -5.64 -10.96 22.90
CA TYR A 210 -5.05 -11.76 21.82
C TYR A 210 -3.63 -12.23 22.15
N THR A 211 -2.79 -11.37 22.72
CA THR A 211 -1.40 -11.73 23.09
C THR A 211 -1.33 -12.84 24.15
N ASN A 212 -2.38 -13.02 24.94
CA ASN A 212 -2.49 -14.05 25.99
C ASN A 212 -3.34 -15.25 25.54
N SER A 213 -3.65 -15.37 24.23
CA SER A 213 -4.60 -16.36 23.73
C SER A 213 -3.92 -17.56 23.10
N GLU A 214 -4.61 -18.70 23.14
CA GLU A 214 -4.23 -19.92 22.42
C GLU A 214 -4.36 -19.70 20.90
N ILE A 215 -5.35 -18.91 20.48
CA ILE A 215 -5.58 -18.60 19.07
C ILE A 215 -4.39 -17.89 18.43
N LYS A 216 -3.65 -17.05 19.19
CA LYS A 216 -2.43 -16.43 18.70
C LYS A 216 -1.40 -17.46 18.27
N THR A 217 -1.18 -18.49 19.10
CA THR A 217 -0.26 -19.59 18.78
C THR A 217 -0.69 -20.32 17.51
N VAL A 218 -1.98 -20.56 17.31
CA VAL A 218 -2.53 -21.19 16.10
C VAL A 218 -2.24 -20.33 14.86
N VAL A 219 -2.47 -19.03 14.96
CA VAL A 219 -2.27 -18.07 13.87
C VAL A 219 -0.78 -17.92 13.54
N ASP A 220 0.09 -17.82 14.54
CA ASP A 220 1.54 -17.72 14.35
C ASP A 220 2.11 -19.00 13.69
N ASN A 221 1.68 -20.18 14.14
CA ASN A 221 2.10 -21.45 13.55
C ASN A 221 1.61 -21.57 12.08
N TRP A 222 0.37 -21.18 11.81
CA TRP A 222 -0.13 -21.13 10.45
C TRP A 222 0.73 -20.23 9.56
N PHE A 223 1.07 -19.04 10.05
CA PHE A 223 1.91 -18.08 9.31
C PHE A 223 3.27 -18.71 8.96
N THR A 224 3.98 -19.23 9.93
CA THR A 224 5.33 -19.80 9.73
C THR A 224 5.33 -21.00 8.79
N THR A 225 4.23 -21.76 8.76
CA THR A 225 4.09 -22.93 7.89
C THR A 225 3.70 -22.57 6.46
N ASN A 226 2.87 -21.55 6.28
CA ASN A 226 2.25 -21.25 4.99
C ASN A 226 2.84 -20.04 4.25
N ILE A 227 3.52 -19.15 4.95
CA ILE A 227 4.11 -17.93 4.37
C ILE A 227 5.62 -18.03 4.52
N THR A 228 6.27 -18.59 3.52
CA THR A 228 7.70 -18.93 3.55
C THR A 228 8.46 -18.29 2.39
N GLY A 229 9.79 -18.30 2.46
CA GLY A 229 10.69 -17.80 1.40
C GLY A 229 10.41 -16.34 1.04
N ASP A 230 10.39 -16.03 -0.25
CA ASP A 230 10.16 -14.68 -0.77
C ASP A 230 8.80 -14.10 -0.33
N ASN A 231 7.79 -14.94 -0.13
CA ASN A 231 6.51 -14.46 0.38
C ASN A 231 6.62 -13.93 1.82
N ALA A 232 7.43 -14.54 2.67
CA ALA A 232 7.63 -14.07 4.03
C ALA A 232 8.32 -12.69 4.09
N SER A 233 9.17 -12.36 3.09
CA SER A 233 9.81 -11.05 2.99
C SER A 233 8.85 -9.93 2.59
N LYS A 234 7.76 -10.25 1.89
CA LYS A 234 6.72 -9.30 1.48
C LYS A 234 5.75 -8.95 2.60
N VAL A 235 5.72 -9.75 3.68
CA VAL A 235 4.88 -9.46 4.86
C VAL A 235 5.68 -8.66 5.87
N VAL A 236 5.20 -7.47 6.18
CA VAL A 236 5.86 -6.58 7.14
C VAL A 236 5.42 -6.89 8.58
N SER A 237 6.37 -6.78 9.50
CA SER A 237 6.10 -6.74 10.93
C SER A 237 5.97 -5.29 11.37
N GLY A 238 4.93 -4.97 12.13
CA GLY A 238 4.74 -3.60 12.60
C GLY A 238 3.55 -3.48 13.54
N ASN A 239 3.22 -2.24 13.85
CA ASN A 239 2.20 -1.85 14.82
C ASN A 239 0.80 -1.77 14.19
N TYR A 240 0.46 -2.76 13.36
CA TYR A 240 -0.79 -2.77 12.58
C TYR A 240 -1.95 -3.49 13.28
N PHE A 241 -1.71 -4.13 14.39
CA PHE A 241 -2.71 -4.90 15.13
C PHE A 241 -3.05 -4.24 16.44
N CYS A 242 -4.32 -4.30 16.84
CA CYS A 242 -4.82 -3.66 18.04
C CYS A 242 -5.62 -4.65 18.89
N GLU A 243 -5.19 -4.85 20.15
CA GLU A 243 -5.93 -5.65 21.13
C GLU A 243 -6.57 -4.80 22.23
N ALA A 244 -6.63 -3.47 22.08
CA ALA A 244 -7.34 -2.62 23.01
C ALA A 244 -8.82 -3.05 23.12
N ALA A 245 -9.31 -3.22 24.33
CA ALA A 245 -10.67 -3.68 24.56
C ALA A 245 -11.72 -2.71 24.00
N ARG A 246 -12.68 -3.26 23.29
CA ARG A 246 -13.90 -2.59 22.86
C ARG A 246 -15.05 -3.17 23.67
N VAL A 247 -15.45 -2.47 24.73
CA VAL A 247 -16.46 -3.00 25.65
C VAL A 247 -17.79 -3.17 24.94
N ALA A 248 -18.45 -4.27 25.25
CA ALA A 248 -19.74 -4.62 24.67
C ALA A 248 -20.81 -3.55 24.93
N TYR A 249 -21.71 -3.37 23.96
CA TYR A 249 -22.73 -2.32 23.94
C TYR A 249 -23.62 -2.26 25.20
N ASP A 250 -23.92 -3.40 25.83
CA ASP A 250 -24.68 -3.45 27.05
C ASP A 250 -23.87 -3.25 28.34
N GLY A 251 -22.78 -2.52 28.28
CA GLY A 251 -21.75 -2.20 29.28
C GLY A 251 -22.08 -2.35 30.76
N THR A 252 -23.32 -2.68 31.06
CA THR A 252 -23.81 -2.86 32.43
C THR A 252 -23.10 -4.00 33.17
N ASN A 253 -22.70 -5.04 32.45
CA ASN A 253 -22.11 -6.25 33.01
C ASN A 253 -20.65 -6.50 32.61
N PHE A 254 -20.10 -5.71 31.68
CA PHE A 254 -18.76 -5.91 31.19
C PHE A 254 -17.77 -4.85 31.68
N LYS A 255 -16.61 -5.28 32.13
CA LYS A 255 -15.52 -4.47 32.67
C LYS A 255 -14.19 -4.95 32.11
N LEU A 256 -13.14 -4.19 32.32
CA LEU A 256 -11.80 -4.58 31.90
C LEU A 256 -11.13 -5.57 32.83
N LYS A 257 -11.44 -5.49 34.12
CA LYS A 257 -10.91 -6.38 35.17
C LYS A 257 -11.90 -6.49 36.35
N THR A 258 -11.71 -7.50 37.20
CA THR A 258 -12.49 -7.70 38.42
C THR A 258 -12.51 -6.44 39.29
N GLY A 259 -13.70 -6.05 39.75
CA GLY A 259 -13.88 -4.88 40.65
C GLY A 259 -13.65 -3.53 39.95
N SER A 260 -13.29 -3.48 38.68
CA SER A 260 -13.13 -2.22 37.96
C SER A 260 -14.49 -1.54 37.72
N THR A 261 -14.49 -0.21 37.61
CA THR A 261 -15.66 0.55 37.20
C THR A 261 -16.14 0.03 35.85
N LYS A 262 -17.46 -0.17 35.75
CA LYS A 262 -18.11 -0.54 34.49
C LYS A 262 -17.78 0.55 33.47
N LEU A 263 -17.24 0.17 32.32
CA LEU A 263 -17.17 1.07 31.19
C LEU A 263 -18.59 1.26 30.67
N THR A 264 -19.14 2.45 30.82
CA THR A 264 -20.44 2.79 30.25
C THR A 264 -20.36 2.60 28.74
N ALA A 265 -21.18 1.69 28.22
CA ALA A 265 -21.39 1.60 26.79
C ALA A 265 -21.88 2.98 26.28
N LYS A 266 -21.18 3.57 25.36
CA LYS A 266 -21.73 4.71 24.64
C LYS A 266 -22.84 4.18 23.75
N GLU A 267 -24.02 4.79 23.80
CA GLU A 267 -25.14 4.50 22.90
C GLU A 267 -24.78 4.70 21.41
N SER A 268 -23.68 5.40 21.15
CA SER A 268 -23.08 5.58 19.83
C SER A 268 -21.62 5.14 19.85
N TYR A 269 -21.33 3.96 19.32
CA TYR A 269 -19.99 3.52 19.09
C TYR A 269 -19.42 4.18 17.83
N THR A 270 -18.33 4.90 17.96
CA THR A 270 -17.58 5.45 16.81
C THR A 270 -16.36 4.57 16.58
N PRO A 271 -16.27 3.85 15.45
CA PRO A 271 -15.11 3.05 15.15
C PRO A 271 -13.88 3.93 14.88
N THR A 272 -12.70 3.40 15.17
CA THR A 272 -11.44 4.08 14.93
C THR A 272 -10.40 3.11 14.43
N PHE A 273 -9.53 3.56 13.51
CA PHE A 273 -8.31 2.85 13.16
C PHE A 273 -7.16 3.18 14.12
N GLU A 274 -7.32 4.17 14.97
CA GLU A 274 -6.33 4.46 16.02
C GLU A 274 -6.33 3.37 17.06
N CYS A 275 -5.15 2.86 17.39
CA CYS A 275 -4.96 1.93 18.47
C CYS A 275 -4.47 2.66 19.72
N THR A 276 -5.40 3.11 20.52
CA THR A 276 -5.11 3.69 21.85
C THR A 276 -5.07 2.57 22.90
N THR A 277 -4.27 2.77 23.96
CA THR A 277 -4.26 1.85 25.10
C THR A 277 -5.59 1.86 25.81
N ASP A 278 -6.05 0.67 26.25
CA ASP A 278 -7.21 0.53 27.12
C ASP A 278 -6.84 0.71 28.61
N GLY A 279 -7.84 0.61 29.48
CA GLY A 279 -7.65 0.77 30.93
C GLY A 279 -6.75 -0.29 31.60
N ASN A 280 -6.34 -1.35 30.88
CA ASN A 280 -5.35 -2.34 31.30
C ASN A 280 -3.97 -2.13 30.63
N GLY A 281 -3.78 -1.03 29.93
CA GLY A 281 -2.54 -0.73 29.20
C GLY A 281 -2.32 -1.60 27.96
N LYS A 282 -3.39 -2.25 27.46
CA LYS A 282 -3.37 -3.05 26.23
C LYS A 282 -3.71 -2.18 25.03
N GLY A 283 -3.06 -2.44 23.91
CA GLY A 283 -3.21 -1.63 22.70
C GLY A 283 -2.54 -2.29 21.52
N VAL A 284 -1.52 -1.64 20.99
CA VAL A 284 -0.78 -2.09 19.80
C VAL A 284 -0.10 -3.44 20.02
N VAL A 285 -0.25 -4.33 19.06
CA VAL A 285 0.47 -5.60 18.95
C VAL A 285 1.37 -5.57 17.72
N THR A 286 2.68 -5.64 17.96
CA THR A 286 3.68 -5.75 16.88
C THR A 286 3.77 -7.19 16.42
N SER A 287 3.33 -7.48 15.21
CA SER A 287 3.31 -8.83 14.63
C SER A 287 3.31 -8.79 13.11
N LYS A 288 3.67 -9.91 12.47
CA LYS A 288 3.49 -10.16 11.02
C LYS A 288 2.07 -10.65 10.70
N VAL A 289 1.43 -11.29 11.64
CA VAL A 289 0.10 -11.90 11.47
C VAL A 289 -0.76 -11.69 12.70
N GLY A 290 -2.06 -11.53 12.49
CA GLY A 290 -3.05 -11.40 13.55
C GLY A 290 -4.45 -11.71 13.03
N LEU A 291 -5.45 -11.15 13.69
CA LEU A 291 -6.84 -11.21 13.26
C LEU A 291 -7.36 -9.79 12.97
N VAL A 292 -8.53 -9.73 12.34
CA VAL A 292 -9.25 -8.47 12.13
C VAL A 292 -9.72 -7.91 13.47
N THR A 293 -9.79 -6.58 13.59
CA THR A 293 -10.36 -5.92 14.79
C THR A 293 -11.86 -5.71 14.65
N TYR A 294 -12.54 -5.52 15.77
CA TYR A 294 -13.94 -5.12 15.80
C TYR A 294 -14.17 -3.83 14.98
N ASP A 295 -13.31 -2.82 15.17
CA ASP A 295 -13.40 -1.55 14.43
C ASP A 295 -13.30 -1.75 12.92
N GLU A 296 -12.41 -2.60 12.43
CA GLU A 296 -12.27 -2.92 11.02
C GLU A 296 -13.51 -3.60 10.45
N ILE A 297 -14.18 -4.43 11.23
CA ILE A 297 -15.47 -5.04 10.83
C ILE A 297 -16.53 -3.96 10.67
N ILE A 298 -16.60 -3.00 11.60
CA ILE A 298 -17.57 -1.89 11.51
C ILE A 298 -17.27 -1.01 10.27
N TYR A 299 -16.00 -0.68 10.03
CA TYR A 299 -15.60 0.04 8.82
C TYR A 299 -15.95 -0.71 7.54
N ALA A 300 -15.83 -2.04 7.53
CA ALA A 300 -16.20 -2.87 6.40
C ALA A 300 -17.72 -2.97 6.15
N GLY A 301 -18.56 -2.59 7.11
CA GLY A 301 -20.02 -2.61 7.01
C GLY A 301 -20.72 -3.56 7.98
N GLY A 302 -19.96 -4.29 8.81
CA GLY A 302 -20.54 -5.08 9.89
C GLY A 302 -21.08 -4.19 11.03
N TRP A 303 -22.01 -4.71 11.80
CA TRP A 303 -22.59 -3.97 12.93
C TRP A 303 -23.04 -4.92 14.06
N TYR A 304 -23.13 -4.37 15.27
CA TYR A 304 -23.74 -5.09 16.37
C TYR A 304 -25.22 -5.36 16.06
N TYR A 305 -25.70 -6.55 16.43
CA TYR A 305 -27.04 -7.03 16.15
C TYR A 305 -28.13 -5.97 16.37
N VAL A 306 -28.80 -5.58 15.28
CA VAL A 306 -30.06 -4.87 15.31
C VAL A 306 -31.07 -5.74 14.58
N SER A 307 -32.07 -6.24 15.28
CA SER A 307 -33.08 -7.15 14.73
C SER A 307 -33.66 -6.63 13.41
N GLY A 308 -33.60 -7.44 12.37
CA GLY A 308 -34.24 -7.17 11.08
C GLY A 308 -33.38 -6.43 10.05
N LEU A 309 -32.13 -6.11 10.33
CA LEU A 309 -31.23 -5.47 9.37
C LEU A 309 -30.07 -6.40 9.05
N SER A 310 -30.07 -6.97 7.85
CA SER A 310 -28.94 -7.70 7.27
C SER A 310 -28.43 -6.94 6.05
N TYR A 311 -27.24 -6.36 6.15
CA TYR A 311 -26.57 -5.76 4.99
C TYR A 311 -25.44 -6.66 4.56
N PRO A 312 -25.41 -7.06 3.27
CA PRO A 312 -24.28 -7.83 2.75
C PRO A 312 -23.03 -6.97 2.76
N TYR A 313 -21.96 -7.49 3.34
CA TYR A 313 -20.63 -6.91 3.23
C TYR A 313 -19.59 -8.01 3.04
N TYR A 314 -18.46 -7.65 2.45
CA TYR A 314 -17.48 -8.60 1.92
C TYR A 314 -16.76 -9.45 2.98
N LEU A 315 -16.83 -9.10 4.26
CA LEU A 315 -16.23 -9.90 5.35
C LEU A 315 -17.21 -10.89 5.97
N ASN A 316 -18.52 -10.79 5.67
CA ASN A 316 -19.47 -11.84 6.00
C ASN A 316 -19.12 -13.11 5.21
N SER A 317 -18.74 -14.18 5.92
CA SER A 317 -18.36 -15.46 5.34
C SER A 317 -19.45 -16.53 5.44
N GLY A 318 -20.61 -16.20 6.03
CA GLY A 318 -21.65 -17.17 6.38
C GLY A 318 -21.28 -18.11 7.54
N ASN A 319 -20.11 -17.92 8.18
CA ASN A 319 -19.63 -18.72 9.29
C ASN A 319 -19.11 -17.82 10.41
N LEU A 320 -19.27 -18.25 11.66
CA LEU A 320 -18.74 -17.53 12.80
C LEU A 320 -17.22 -17.56 12.82
N TYR A 321 -16.59 -16.42 13.08
CA TYR A 321 -15.14 -16.34 13.25
C TYR A 321 -14.73 -15.26 14.26
N TRP A 322 -13.61 -15.50 14.95
CA TRP A 322 -13.06 -14.59 15.93
C TRP A 322 -12.47 -13.32 15.31
N THR A 323 -12.65 -12.20 16.01
CA THR A 323 -11.79 -11.02 15.87
C THR A 323 -10.68 -11.06 16.92
N MET A 324 -9.70 -10.15 16.86
CA MET A 324 -8.71 -10.03 17.93
C MET A 324 -9.15 -9.10 19.07
N SER A 325 -10.29 -8.44 18.95
CA SER A 325 -10.72 -7.41 19.90
C SER A 325 -11.36 -8.02 21.14
N PRO A 326 -10.84 -7.71 22.35
CA PRO A 326 -11.51 -8.08 23.60
C PRO A 326 -12.85 -7.36 23.75
N ALA A 327 -13.86 -8.07 24.25
CA ALA A 327 -15.21 -7.52 24.46
C ALA A 327 -15.51 -7.20 25.93
N GLY A 328 -14.70 -7.64 26.86
CA GLY A 328 -14.84 -7.38 28.28
C GLY A 328 -14.83 -8.63 29.16
N PHE A 329 -15.00 -8.42 30.44
CA PHE A 329 -15.03 -9.45 31.48
C PHE A 329 -16.20 -9.21 32.41
N ASN A 330 -16.97 -10.26 32.76
CA ASN A 330 -18.15 -10.14 33.58
C ASN A 330 -17.98 -10.72 35.00
N ASP A 331 -16.76 -10.78 35.52
CA ASP A 331 -16.30 -11.41 36.76
C ASP A 331 -16.26 -12.95 36.73
N PHE A 332 -16.84 -13.57 35.71
CA PHE A 332 -16.87 -15.02 35.56
C PHE A 332 -16.24 -15.51 34.30
N TYR A 333 -16.40 -14.74 33.20
CA TYR A 333 -15.95 -15.07 31.86
C TYR A 333 -15.27 -13.90 31.20
N ALA A 334 -14.19 -14.19 30.50
CA ALA A 334 -13.58 -13.32 29.50
C ALA A 334 -14.33 -13.49 28.17
N TYR A 335 -14.56 -12.37 27.45
CA TYR A 335 -15.27 -12.32 26.18
C TYR A 335 -14.41 -11.66 25.11
N ALA A 336 -14.52 -12.18 23.89
CA ALA A 336 -13.95 -11.56 22.70
C ALA A 336 -15.05 -11.31 21.65
N TRP A 337 -14.84 -10.31 20.79
CA TRP A 337 -15.70 -10.03 19.67
C TRP A 337 -15.54 -11.07 18.57
N LEU A 338 -16.63 -11.34 17.87
CA LEU A 338 -16.70 -12.22 16.71
C LEU A 338 -17.62 -11.64 15.64
N VAL A 339 -17.58 -12.22 14.46
CA VAL A 339 -18.59 -12.05 13.42
C VAL A 339 -19.40 -13.32 13.36
N ASP A 340 -20.71 -13.20 13.38
CA ASP A 340 -21.62 -14.36 13.30
C ASP A 340 -21.93 -14.77 11.85
N SER A 341 -22.73 -15.82 11.67
CA SER A 341 -23.07 -16.35 10.35
C SER A 341 -23.90 -15.39 9.49
N ASP A 342 -24.60 -14.45 10.10
CA ASP A 342 -25.42 -13.46 9.43
C ASP A 342 -24.60 -12.19 9.09
N GLY A 343 -23.35 -12.14 9.55
CA GLY A 343 -22.45 -11.02 9.36
C GLY A 343 -22.53 -9.94 10.43
N HIS A 344 -23.38 -10.10 11.44
CA HIS A 344 -23.41 -9.20 12.59
C HIS A 344 -22.19 -9.40 13.48
N THR A 345 -21.81 -8.37 14.19
CA THR A 345 -20.81 -8.51 15.25
C THR A 345 -21.52 -8.98 16.53
N GLY A 346 -20.95 -10.01 17.12
CA GLY A 346 -21.37 -10.56 18.40
C GLY A 346 -20.18 -10.68 19.35
N ARG A 347 -20.44 -11.11 20.55
CA ARG A 347 -19.41 -11.48 21.53
C ARG A 347 -19.72 -12.84 22.12
N ASN A 348 -18.67 -13.59 22.46
CA ASN A 348 -18.86 -14.83 23.19
C ASN A 348 -17.71 -15.09 24.16
N GLY A 349 -17.94 -15.99 25.13
CA GLY A 349 -16.90 -16.47 26.01
C GLY A 349 -15.73 -17.03 25.22
N VAL A 350 -14.52 -16.66 25.60
CA VAL A 350 -13.28 -17.05 24.89
C VAL A 350 -13.06 -18.56 24.78
N ASN A 351 -13.79 -19.36 25.57
CA ASN A 351 -13.75 -20.81 25.53
C ASN A 351 -14.69 -21.45 24.50
N SER A 352 -15.43 -20.65 23.74
CA SER A 352 -16.21 -21.10 22.59
C SER A 352 -15.31 -21.35 21.38
N THR A 353 -15.75 -22.20 20.46
CA THR A 353 -14.97 -22.61 19.27
C THR A 353 -15.55 -21.96 18.01
N TYR A 354 -14.75 -21.13 17.33
CA TYR A 354 -15.14 -20.45 16.10
C TYR A 354 -13.99 -20.44 15.08
N GLY A 355 -14.29 -20.02 13.85
CA GLY A 355 -13.37 -19.94 12.75
C GLY A 355 -12.24 -18.93 12.97
N ILE A 356 -11.14 -19.15 12.28
CA ILE A 356 -9.93 -18.32 12.37
C ILE A 356 -9.57 -17.84 10.96
N ARG A 357 -9.56 -16.55 10.72
CA ARG A 357 -9.20 -15.95 9.44
C ARG A 357 -8.01 -14.99 9.62
N PRO A 358 -6.78 -15.43 9.31
CA PRO A 358 -5.58 -14.61 9.46
C PRO A 358 -5.62 -13.32 8.64
N VAL A 359 -5.00 -12.28 9.22
CA VAL A 359 -4.77 -10.98 8.61
C VAL A 359 -3.27 -10.73 8.53
N LEU A 360 -2.82 -10.22 7.38
CA LEU A 360 -1.43 -9.89 7.07
C LEU A 360 -1.34 -8.43 6.62
N ASN A 361 -0.12 -7.85 6.67
CA ASN A 361 0.18 -6.58 6.04
C ASN A 361 1.32 -6.76 5.04
N LEU A 362 1.03 -6.50 3.76
CA LEU A 362 2.03 -6.52 2.69
C LEU A 362 2.81 -5.22 2.66
N SER A 363 4.06 -5.27 2.24
CA SER A 363 4.90 -4.09 2.05
C SER A 363 4.24 -3.07 1.11
N ALA A 364 4.50 -1.78 1.36
CA ALA A 364 4.08 -0.69 0.48
C ALA A 364 4.65 -0.82 -0.95
N ASP A 365 5.80 -1.48 -1.07
CA ASP A 365 6.47 -1.75 -2.35
C ASP A 365 5.95 -2.99 -3.08
N THR A 366 4.80 -3.53 -2.66
CA THR A 366 4.20 -4.71 -3.29
C THR A 366 3.73 -4.39 -4.70
N PHE A 367 4.20 -5.19 -5.68
CA PHE A 367 3.73 -5.16 -7.06
C PHE A 367 2.77 -6.30 -7.35
N VAL A 368 1.82 -6.03 -8.23
CA VAL A 368 0.78 -6.99 -8.63
C VAL A 368 0.52 -6.94 -10.13
N SER A 369 -0.04 -8.02 -10.66
CA SER A 369 -0.81 -8.05 -11.91
C SER A 369 -2.28 -8.26 -11.59
N GLY A 370 -3.16 -8.11 -12.57
CA GLY A 370 -4.61 -8.23 -12.41
C GLY A 370 -5.30 -6.92 -12.04
N SER A 371 -6.62 -6.94 -12.02
CA SER A 371 -7.49 -5.79 -11.80
C SER A 371 -8.18 -5.75 -10.43
N GLY A 372 -7.93 -6.76 -9.58
CA GLY A 372 -8.53 -6.88 -8.26
C GLY A 372 -9.95 -7.41 -8.23
N THR A 373 -10.52 -7.79 -9.38
CA THR A 373 -11.87 -8.38 -9.45
C THR A 373 -11.84 -9.86 -9.08
N ASN A 374 -13.00 -10.46 -8.83
CA ASN A 374 -13.08 -11.89 -8.52
C ASN A 374 -12.58 -12.79 -9.68
N SER A 375 -12.84 -12.39 -10.92
CA SER A 375 -12.38 -13.11 -12.12
C SER A 375 -10.94 -12.84 -12.49
N ASP A 376 -10.39 -11.70 -12.05
CA ASP A 376 -9.02 -11.26 -12.30
C ASP A 376 -8.45 -10.59 -11.03
N PRO A 377 -8.20 -11.37 -9.96
CA PRO A 377 -7.69 -10.83 -8.69
C PRO A 377 -6.29 -10.23 -8.85
N TYR A 378 -5.92 -9.33 -7.98
CA TYR A 378 -4.51 -8.93 -7.88
C TYR A 378 -3.65 -10.15 -7.54
N ILE A 379 -2.60 -10.38 -8.30
CA ILE A 379 -1.61 -11.46 -8.07
C ILE A 379 -0.31 -10.80 -7.60
N VAL A 380 0.09 -11.07 -6.37
CA VAL A 380 1.36 -10.56 -5.79
C VAL A 380 2.54 -11.21 -6.50
N LYS A 381 3.52 -10.37 -6.90
CA LYS A 381 4.71 -10.77 -7.68
C LYS A 381 5.96 -10.74 -6.80
#